data_ff559a61a02ef299e027592463ce2fce
#
_entry.id   ff559a61a02ef299e027592463ce2fce
#
_cell.length_a   1.000
_cell.length_b   1.000
_cell.length_c   1.000
_cell.angle_alpha   90.00
_cell.angle_beta   90.00
_cell.angle_gamma   90.00
#
_symmetry.space_group_name_H-M   'P 1'
#
loop_
_entity.id
_entity.type
_entity.pdbx_description
1 polymer ?
#
loop_
_entity_poly.entity_id
_entity_poly.type
_entity_poly.pdbx_seq_one_letter_code
_entity_poly.pdbx_strand_id
1 'polypeptide(L)'
;MTTTTLETIEVETAPNPGAAIIWMHGLGADGNDFVPMVPELDLRGLAPIRFIFPHAQVRPVTINNGYEMRAWYDVYGGEFGSGPSGALREDSAGLHASQLQIEALIAKENARGIPTDHIVLAGFSQGCAMVLQTGLRHKDKLAGMM
;
A
#
# COMPACT_ATOMS: atom_id res chain seq x y z
N MET A 1 0.56 -14.09 -16.63
CA MET A 1 0.63 -12.62 -16.79
C MET A 1 1.57 -12.03 -15.75
N THR A 2 2.43 -11.13 -16.17
CA THR A 2 3.40 -10.48 -15.29
C THR A 2 2.72 -9.34 -14.54
N THR A 3 2.83 -9.32 -13.20
CA THR A 3 2.36 -8.19 -12.39
C THR A 3 3.25 -6.98 -12.65
N THR A 4 2.64 -5.83 -12.92
CA THR A 4 3.37 -4.57 -13.09
C THR A 4 4.06 -4.19 -11.78
N THR A 5 5.36 -3.94 -11.84
CA THR A 5 6.12 -3.49 -10.67
C THR A 5 5.83 -2.01 -10.41
N LEU A 6 5.50 -1.68 -9.15
CA LEU A 6 5.26 -0.31 -8.76
C LEU A 6 6.57 0.47 -8.61
N GLU A 7 6.56 1.71 -9.04
CA GLU A 7 7.63 2.65 -8.70
C GLU A 7 7.54 3.00 -7.21
N THR A 8 8.69 3.12 -6.56
CA THR A 8 8.75 3.36 -5.13
C THR A 8 9.77 4.44 -4.79
N ILE A 9 9.52 5.11 -3.66
CA ILE A 9 10.54 5.93 -2.98
C ILE A 9 11.00 5.12 -1.79
N GLU A 10 12.32 5.01 -1.60
CA GLU A 10 12.89 4.29 -0.47
C GLU A 10 13.69 5.25 0.42
N VAL A 11 13.49 5.12 1.73
CA VAL A 11 14.25 5.85 2.76
C VAL A 11 14.76 4.84 3.78
N GLU A 12 16.08 4.76 3.94
CA GLU A 12 16.69 3.90 4.94
C GLU A 12 17.18 4.74 6.12
N THR A 13 16.86 4.30 7.35
CA THR A 13 17.28 5.02 8.56
C THR A 13 18.77 4.86 8.85
N ALA A 14 19.37 3.76 8.38
CA ALA A 14 20.81 3.49 8.47
C ALA A 14 21.15 2.36 7.47
N PRO A 15 22.45 2.12 7.19
CA PRO A 15 22.85 1.02 6.30
C PRO A 15 22.41 -0.35 6.82
N ASN A 16 22.21 -1.28 5.88
CA ASN A 16 21.84 -2.67 6.15
C ASN A 16 20.57 -2.82 6.99
N PRO A 17 19.42 -2.32 6.52
CA PRO A 17 18.16 -2.47 7.26
C PRO A 17 17.78 -3.95 7.43
N GLY A 18 17.28 -4.27 8.62
CA GLY A 18 16.80 -5.60 8.97
C GLY A 18 15.28 -5.71 9.04
N ALA A 19 14.59 -4.60 8.78
CA ALA A 19 13.13 -4.51 8.76
C ALA A 19 12.69 -3.54 7.67
N ALA A 20 11.45 -3.66 7.23
CA ALA A 20 10.89 -2.76 6.23
C ALA A 20 9.47 -2.36 6.60
N ILE A 21 9.09 -1.16 6.21
CA ILE A 21 7.72 -0.66 6.29
C ILE A 21 7.30 -0.25 4.89
N ILE A 22 6.27 -0.89 4.37
CA ILE A 22 5.67 -0.54 3.08
C ILE A 22 4.45 0.33 3.38
N TRP A 23 4.51 1.60 2.97
CA TRP A 23 3.52 2.60 3.35
C TRP A 23 2.75 3.09 2.13
N MET A 24 1.46 2.75 2.07
CA MET A 24 0.57 3.08 0.96
C MET A 24 -0.17 4.39 1.20
N HIS A 25 -0.10 5.30 0.21
CA HIS A 25 -0.78 6.60 0.24
C HIS A 25 -2.29 6.47 -0.02
N GLY A 26 -3.03 7.55 0.22
CA GLY A 26 -4.45 7.64 -0.06
C GLY A 26 -4.77 7.96 -1.52
N LEU A 27 -6.05 7.98 -1.84
CA LEU A 27 -6.56 8.31 -3.17
C LEU A 27 -6.07 9.69 -3.64
N GLY A 28 -5.54 9.76 -4.84
CA GLY A 28 -5.09 10.99 -5.47
C GLY A 28 -3.74 11.53 -4.98
N ALA A 29 -3.16 10.91 -3.94
CA ALA A 29 -1.82 11.22 -3.47
C ALA A 29 -0.77 10.41 -4.24
N ASP A 30 0.45 10.37 -3.76
CA ASP A 30 1.53 9.54 -4.29
C ASP A 30 2.49 9.12 -3.15
N GLY A 31 3.55 8.41 -3.49
CA GLY A 31 4.52 7.93 -2.51
C GLY A 31 5.24 9.02 -1.73
N ASN A 32 5.25 10.27 -2.20
CA ASN A 32 5.88 11.37 -1.48
C ASN A 32 5.09 11.83 -0.25
N ASP A 33 3.80 11.50 -0.18
CA ASP A 33 2.89 12.08 0.82
C ASP A 33 3.36 11.88 2.27
N PHE A 34 3.84 10.68 2.61
CA PHE A 34 4.26 10.35 3.96
C PHE A 34 5.77 10.31 4.17
N VAL A 35 6.58 10.57 3.14
CA VAL A 35 8.04 10.63 3.28
C VAL A 35 8.48 11.60 4.38
N PRO A 36 7.89 12.82 4.51
CA PRO A 36 8.25 13.75 5.58
C PRO A 36 7.97 13.27 7.00
N MET A 37 7.17 12.21 7.15
CA MET A 37 6.88 11.64 8.47
C MET A 37 8.06 10.88 9.06
N VAL A 38 8.96 10.36 8.23
CA VAL A 38 10.07 9.51 8.70
C VAL A 38 10.94 10.22 9.74
N PRO A 39 11.43 11.47 9.50
CA PRO A 39 12.23 12.16 10.51
C PRO A 39 11.47 12.56 11.78
N GLU A 40 10.13 12.56 11.72
CA GLU A 40 9.28 12.89 12.88
C GLU A 40 9.03 11.69 13.79
N LEU A 41 9.33 10.47 13.34
CA LEU A 41 9.16 9.27 14.14
C LEU A 41 10.32 9.09 15.12
N ASP A 42 10.01 8.71 16.35
CA ASP A 42 11.05 8.37 17.33
C ASP A 42 11.47 6.91 17.13
N LEU A 43 12.51 6.75 16.34
CA LEU A 43 13.06 5.43 15.98
C LEU A 43 14.35 5.11 16.77
N ARG A 44 14.62 5.85 17.85
CA ARG A 44 15.80 5.64 18.68
C ARG A 44 15.78 4.25 19.33
N GLY A 45 16.89 3.57 19.30
CA GLY A 45 17.03 2.22 19.85
C GLY A 45 16.49 1.11 18.97
N LEU A 46 15.91 1.44 17.82
CA LEU A 46 15.45 0.44 16.85
C LEU A 46 16.57 0.13 15.85
N ALA A 47 16.57 -1.13 15.37
CA ALA A 47 17.43 -1.52 14.25
C ALA A 47 17.09 -0.72 12.98
N PRO A 48 18.02 -0.63 12.01
CA PRO A 48 17.76 0.09 10.78
C PRO A 48 16.53 -0.42 10.03
N ILE A 49 15.72 0.52 9.52
CA ILE A 49 14.46 0.25 8.83
C ILE A 49 14.52 0.86 7.43
N ARG A 50 14.02 0.10 6.44
CA ARG A 50 13.77 0.63 5.09
C ARG A 50 12.29 0.98 4.99
N PHE A 51 12.02 2.27 4.77
CA PHE A 51 10.68 2.74 4.42
C PHE A 51 10.51 2.69 2.91
N ILE A 52 9.45 2.06 2.45
CA ILE A 52 9.12 1.91 1.04
C ILE A 52 7.78 2.59 0.80
N PHE A 53 7.77 3.61 -0.06
CA PHE A 53 6.59 4.40 -0.39
C PHE A 53 6.25 4.16 -1.86
N PRO A 54 5.39 3.17 -2.18
CA PRO A 54 5.03 2.92 -3.56
C PRO A 54 4.05 3.96 -4.09
N HIS A 55 4.14 4.22 -5.39
CA HIS A 55 3.15 4.99 -6.12
C HIS A 55 2.10 4.05 -6.68
N ALA A 56 0.82 4.28 -6.34
CA ALA A 56 -0.27 3.58 -7.00
C ALA A 56 -0.29 3.95 -8.49
N GLN A 57 -0.79 3.06 -9.32
CA GLN A 57 -0.95 3.35 -10.74
C GLN A 57 -2.02 4.43 -10.97
N VAL A 58 -1.84 5.21 -12.02
CA VAL A 58 -2.84 6.18 -12.47
C VAL A 58 -3.98 5.43 -13.14
N ARG A 59 -5.21 5.75 -12.76
CA ARG A 59 -6.43 5.16 -13.33
C ARG A 59 -7.58 6.14 -13.26
N PRO A 60 -8.60 6.00 -14.13
CA PRO A 60 -9.81 6.81 -13.99
C PRO A 60 -10.55 6.41 -12.71
N VAL A 61 -11.05 7.40 -11.98
CA VAL A 61 -11.80 7.20 -10.73
C VAL A 61 -13.25 7.61 -10.96
N THR A 62 -14.14 6.65 -10.92
CA THR A 62 -15.55 6.80 -11.33
C THR A 62 -16.28 7.85 -10.49
N ILE A 63 -16.09 7.87 -9.16
CA ILE A 63 -16.75 8.85 -8.29
C ILE A 63 -16.32 10.30 -8.61
N ASN A 64 -15.14 10.46 -9.21
CA ASN A 64 -14.60 11.76 -9.64
C ASN A 64 -14.79 11.97 -11.14
N ASN A 65 -15.93 11.52 -11.68
CA ASN A 65 -16.31 11.65 -13.09
C ASN A 65 -15.27 11.04 -14.06
N GLY A 66 -14.58 9.99 -13.65
CA GLY A 66 -13.57 9.33 -14.47
C GLY A 66 -12.24 10.09 -14.57
N TYR A 67 -12.04 11.12 -13.74
CA TYR A 67 -10.77 11.85 -13.70
C TYR A 67 -9.62 10.91 -13.33
N GLU A 68 -8.54 10.97 -14.08
CA GLU A 68 -7.38 10.10 -13.86
C GLU A 68 -6.52 10.61 -12.71
N MET A 69 -6.23 9.72 -11.78
CA MET A 69 -5.37 10.00 -10.63
C MET A 69 -4.77 8.70 -10.11
N ARG A 70 -3.76 8.82 -9.23
CA ARG A 70 -3.22 7.63 -8.57
C ARG A 70 -4.25 7.07 -7.62
N ALA A 71 -4.57 5.79 -7.81
CA ALA A 71 -5.58 5.08 -7.03
C ALA A 71 -5.22 3.60 -6.96
N TRP A 72 -5.42 3.00 -5.80
CA TRP A 72 -5.19 1.56 -5.64
C TRP A 72 -6.30 0.73 -6.26
N TYR A 73 -7.51 1.28 -6.28
CA TYR A 73 -8.69 0.68 -6.90
C TYR A 73 -9.69 1.78 -7.27
N ASP A 74 -10.65 1.44 -8.12
CA ASP A 74 -11.70 2.38 -8.50
C ASP A 74 -12.71 2.56 -7.36
N VAL A 75 -13.24 3.77 -7.21
CA VAL A 75 -14.28 4.12 -6.26
C VAL A 75 -15.53 4.49 -7.04
N TYR A 76 -16.62 3.77 -6.79
CA TYR A 76 -17.91 4.02 -7.42
C TYR A 76 -18.72 4.99 -6.57
N GLY A 77 -19.46 5.89 -7.22
CA GLY A 77 -20.31 6.84 -6.52
C GLY A 77 -21.56 6.14 -5.93
N GLY A 78 -22.09 6.75 -4.89
CA GLY A 78 -23.29 6.30 -4.18
C GLY A 78 -23.13 6.55 -2.69
N GLU A 79 -24.18 7.07 -2.07
CA GLU A 79 -24.25 7.10 -0.61
C GLU A 79 -24.20 5.66 -0.09
N PHE A 80 -23.63 5.47 1.08
CA PHE A 80 -23.56 4.15 1.71
C PHE A 80 -24.92 3.46 1.64
N GLY A 81 -25.01 2.41 0.83
CA GLY A 81 -26.23 1.58 0.72
C GLY A 81 -27.32 2.08 -0.22
N SER A 82 -27.07 3.05 -1.07
CA SER A 82 -28.11 3.63 -1.95
C SER A 82 -28.17 3.06 -3.38
N GLY A 83 -27.78 1.81 -3.58
CA GLY A 83 -28.06 1.11 -4.84
C GLY A 83 -29.40 0.39 -4.78
N PRO A 84 -29.98 -0.02 -5.94
CA PRO A 84 -31.26 -0.75 -5.97
C PRO A 84 -31.27 -2.06 -5.16
N SER A 85 -30.07 -2.59 -4.83
CA SER A 85 -29.90 -3.80 -4.02
C SER A 85 -29.35 -3.54 -2.63
N GLY A 86 -29.09 -2.27 -2.24
CA GLY A 86 -28.45 -1.94 -0.98
C GLY A 86 -27.01 -2.44 -0.84
N ALA A 87 -26.46 -3.05 -1.89
CA ALA A 87 -25.10 -3.59 -1.88
C ALA A 87 -24.08 -2.50 -2.20
N LEU A 88 -23.02 -2.44 -1.40
CA LEU A 88 -21.86 -1.62 -1.73
C LEU A 88 -21.20 -2.19 -2.97
N ARG A 89 -20.95 -1.33 -3.96
CA ARG A 89 -20.22 -1.71 -5.15
C ARG A 89 -18.72 -1.51 -4.89
N GLU A 90 -17.95 -2.56 -5.08
CA GLU A 90 -16.50 -2.50 -4.93
C GLU A 90 -15.77 -2.97 -6.17
N ASP A 91 -14.58 -2.45 -6.38
CA ASP A 91 -13.69 -2.84 -7.46
C ASP A 91 -12.83 -4.03 -7.03
N SER A 92 -13.41 -5.23 -7.01
CA SER A 92 -12.72 -6.44 -6.59
C SER A 92 -11.49 -6.74 -7.46
N ALA A 93 -11.58 -6.49 -8.77
CA ALA A 93 -10.48 -6.72 -9.69
C ALA A 93 -9.31 -5.77 -9.42
N GLY A 94 -9.59 -4.49 -9.20
CA GLY A 94 -8.58 -3.49 -8.84
C GLY A 94 -7.92 -3.77 -7.50
N LEU A 95 -8.72 -4.14 -6.50
CA LEU A 95 -8.21 -4.54 -5.18
C LEU A 95 -7.24 -5.73 -5.30
N HIS A 96 -7.63 -6.75 -6.05
CA HIS A 96 -6.79 -7.93 -6.24
C HIS A 96 -5.50 -7.60 -7.02
N ALA A 97 -5.59 -6.80 -8.08
CA ALA A 97 -4.42 -6.41 -8.87
C ALA A 97 -3.42 -5.63 -8.01
N SER A 98 -3.88 -4.67 -7.21
CA SER A 98 -3.01 -3.90 -6.30
C SER A 98 -2.45 -4.78 -5.19
N GLN A 99 -3.22 -5.72 -4.67
CA GLN A 99 -2.72 -6.71 -3.71
C GLN A 99 -1.51 -7.47 -4.27
N LEU A 100 -1.59 -7.96 -5.50
CA LEU A 100 -0.48 -8.67 -6.15
C LEU A 100 0.75 -7.78 -6.30
N GLN A 101 0.56 -6.50 -6.61
CA GLN A 101 1.66 -5.54 -6.70
C GLN A 101 2.34 -5.30 -5.35
N ILE A 102 1.56 -5.21 -4.27
CA ILE A 102 2.10 -5.04 -2.91
C ILE A 102 2.80 -6.33 -2.47
N GLU A 103 2.23 -7.49 -2.76
CA GLU A 103 2.87 -8.79 -2.47
C GLU A 103 4.21 -8.92 -3.22
N ALA A 104 4.32 -8.37 -4.43
CA ALA A 104 5.59 -8.33 -5.17
C ALA A 104 6.63 -7.46 -4.45
N LEU A 105 6.22 -6.38 -3.79
CA LEU A 105 7.13 -5.57 -2.97
C LEU A 105 7.60 -6.34 -1.73
N ILE A 106 6.73 -7.11 -1.10
CA ILE A 106 7.10 -8.00 0.01
C ILE A 106 8.13 -9.02 -0.47
N ALA A 107 7.89 -9.66 -1.61
CA ALA A 107 8.80 -10.64 -2.19
C ALA A 107 10.16 -10.02 -2.53
N LYS A 108 10.17 -8.77 -3.03
CA LYS A 108 11.42 -8.03 -3.28
C LYS A 108 12.22 -7.83 -2.01
N GLU A 109 11.57 -7.49 -0.90
CA GLU A 109 12.25 -7.34 0.39
C GLU A 109 12.77 -8.69 0.91
N ASN A 110 12.01 -9.78 0.73
CA ASN A 110 12.51 -11.12 1.04
C ASN A 110 13.79 -11.43 0.27
N ALA A 111 13.84 -11.13 -1.02
CA ALA A 111 15.02 -11.33 -1.85
C ALA A 111 16.21 -10.46 -1.41
N ARG A 112 15.95 -9.33 -0.78
CA ARG A 112 16.97 -8.41 -0.22
C ARG A 112 17.39 -8.80 1.20
N GLY A 113 16.88 -9.91 1.73
CA GLY A 113 17.28 -10.46 3.03
C GLY A 113 16.36 -10.08 4.21
N ILE A 114 15.24 -9.40 3.95
CA ILE A 114 14.27 -9.05 4.99
C ILE A 114 13.13 -10.07 5.00
N PRO A 115 12.98 -10.88 6.07
CA PRO A 115 11.91 -11.86 6.12
C PRO A 115 10.54 -11.17 6.28
N THR A 116 9.48 -11.86 5.88
CA THR A 116 8.11 -11.31 5.92
C THR A 116 7.69 -10.89 7.33
N ASP A 117 8.08 -11.62 8.37
CA ASP A 117 7.77 -11.28 9.76
C ASP A 117 8.59 -10.08 10.31
N HIS A 118 9.42 -9.46 9.47
CA HIS A 118 10.09 -8.20 9.74
C HIS A 118 9.54 -7.05 8.85
N ILE A 119 8.41 -7.26 8.20
CA ILE A 119 7.77 -6.28 7.32
C ILE A 119 6.44 -5.83 7.92
N VAL A 120 6.26 -4.51 8.01
CA VAL A 120 5.00 -3.87 8.40
C VAL A 120 4.36 -3.27 7.15
N LEU A 121 3.05 -3.48 6.98
CA LEU A 121 2.27 -2.75 6.01
C LEU A 121 1.57 -1.59 6.72
N ALA A 122 1.76 -0.39 6.21
CA ALA A 122 1.15 0.83 6.72
C ALA A 122 0.37 1.51 5.61
N GLY A 123 -0.70 2.22 5.96
CA GLY A 123 -1.49 2.90 4.95
C GLY A 123 -2.46 3.90 5.51
N PHE A 124 -2.84 4.85 4.66
CA PHE A 124 -3.79 5.89 4.98
C PHE A 124 -4.96 5.86 4.00
N SER A 125 -6.21 5.90 4.49
CA SER A 125 -7.42 5.96 3.67
C SER A 125 -7.49 4.77 2.70
N GLN A 126 -7.46 4.99 1.38
CA GLN A 126 -7.45 3.91 0.39
C GLN A 126 -6.23 2.99 0.58
N GLY A 127 -5.09 3.56 0.97
CA GLY A 127 -3.91 2.77 1.33
C GLY A 127 -4.14 1.86 2.52
N CYS A 128 -4.91 2.30 3.53
CA CYS A 128 -5.30 1.45 4.65
C CYS A 128 -6.14 0.25 4.20
N ALA A 129 -7.08 0.46 3.27
CA ALA A 129 -7.84 -0.64 2.68
C ALA A 129 -6.91 -1.67 2.03
N MET A 130 -5.85 -1.22 1.37
CA MET A 130 -4.86 -2.11 0.75
C MET A 130 -4.03 -2.87 1.79
N VAL A 131 -3.74 -2.25 2.94
CA VAL A 131 -3.08 -2.93 4.07
C VAL A 131 -3.92 -4.12 4.53
N LEU A 132 -5.20 -3.90 4.74
CA LEU A 132 -6.13 -4.94 5.18
C LEU A 132 -6.33 -6.01 4.08
N GLN A 133 -6.55 -5.56 2.84
CA GLN A 133 -6.72 -6.45 1.70
C GLN A 133 -5.54 -7.41 1.55
N THR A 134 -4.32 -6.89 1.63
CA THR A 134 -3.09 -7.64 1.43
C THR A 134 -2.72 -8.42 2.68
N GLY A 135 -2.70 -7.75 3.83
CA GLY A 135 -2.19 -8.32 5.09
C GLY A 135 -3.02 -9.49 5.59
N LEU A 136 -4.35 -9.42 5.45
CA LEU A 136 -5.25 -10.48 5.90
C LEU A 136 -5.22 -11.71 4.96
N ARG A 137 -4.70 -11.55 3.73
CA ARG A 137 -4.66 -12.61 2.71
C ARG A 137 -3.27 -13.14 2.45
N HIS A 138 -2.23 -12.44 2.93
CA HIS A 138 -0.86 -12.87 2.69
C HIS A 138 -0.58 -14.20 3.41
N LYS A 139 0.07 -15.13 2.69
CA LYS A 139 0.31 -16.49 3.18
C LYS A 139 1.27 -16.55 4.38
N ASP A 140 2.24 -15.63 4.42
CA ASP A 140 3.26 -15.58 5.48
C ASP A 140 2.94 -14.47 6.47
N LYS A 141 3.30 -14.69 7.72
CA LYS A 141 3.02 -13.73 8.79
C LYS A 141 3.85 -12.46 8.63
N LEU A 142 3.17 -11.31 8.62
CA LEU A 142 3.79 -10.00 8.67
C LEU A 142 4.12 -9.60 10.12
N ALA A 143 5.03 -8.63 10.29
CA ALA A 143 5.33 -8.07 11.61
C ALA A 143 4.13 -7.29 12.17
N GLY A 144 3.36 -6.64 11.29
CA GLY A 144 2.18 -5.89 11.70
C GLY A 144 1.52 -5.16 10.54
N MET A 145 0.38 -4.56 10.88
CA MET A 145 -0.40 -3.70 9.98
C MET A 145 -0.78 -2.43 10.75
N MET A 146 -0.71 -1.27 10.11
CA MET A 146 -1.11 0.00 10.72
C MET A 146 -1.67 0.98 9.69
#